data_8e9b89be398fe816be4d8abce3eff2fa
#
_entry.id   8e9b89be398fe816be4d8abce3eff2fa
#
_cell.length_a   1.000
_cell.length_b   1.000
_cell.length_c   1.000
_cell.angle_alpha   90.00
_cell.angle_beta   90.00
_cell.angle_gamma   90.00
#
_symmetry.space_group_name_H-M   'P 1'
#
loop_
_entity.id
_entity.type
_entity.pdbx_description
1 polymer ?
#
loop_
_entity_poly.entity_id
_entity_poly.type
_entity_poly.pdbx_seq_one_letter_code
_entity_poly.pdbx_strand_id
1 'polypeptide(L)'
;MISETTLNELKKLDCGSWFGASWKNERIPELKEVLRFLPINKELFIEVKTKEEIVPFLLKEINDSHVDMNQITVISFYSKVIETIKKSVPQIKCNLLIAFEHNKIDMDKLSDLVKMIKADGVGAQNHQDLNGDLIKSLNKINKSVHVWTVNSRKQAELYLEKGIDSITTNKPIYIRNHLEKLNLS
;
A
#
# COMPACT_ATOMS: atom_id res chain seq x y z
N MET A 1 -13.11 -19.75 2.20
CA MET A 1 -12.53 -18.38 2.03
C MET A 1 -12.07 -17.88 3.39
N ILE A 2 -11.18 -16.86 3.45
CA ILE A 2 -10.70 -16.32 4.76
C ILE A 2 -11.88 -15.88 5.64
N SER A 3 -12.91 -15.29 5.04
CA SER A 3 -14.15 -14.87 5.74
C SER A 3 -14.96 -16.00 6.37
N GLU A 4 -14.68 -17.25 6.02
CA GLU A 4 -15.37 -18.45 6.51
C GLU A 4 -14.49 -19.29 7.42
N THR A 5 -13.29 -18.78 7.74
CA THR A 5 -12.26 -19.51 8.50
C THR A 5 -12.00 -18.79 9.82
N THR A 6 -11.99 -19.49 10.91
CA THR A 6 -11.69 -18.92 12.23
C THR A 6 -10.21 -18.55 12.35
N LEU A 7 -9.88 -17.62 13.26
CA LEU A 7 -8.50 -17.25 13.55
C LEU A 7 -7.67 -18.47 13.98
N ASN A 8 -8.25 -19.36 14.80
CA ASN A 8 -7.58 -20.58 15.27
C ASN A 8 -7.23 -21.53 14.12
N GLU A 9 -8.06 -21.61 13.09
CA GLU A 9 -7.78 -22.40 11.89
C GLU A 9 -6.71 -21.74 11.04
N LEU A 10 -6.79 -20.40 10.83
CA LEU A 10 -5.78 -19.64 10.10
C LEU A 10 -4.39 -19.77 10.73
N LYS A 11 -4.31 -19.72 12.06
CA LYS A 11 -3.05 -19.88 12.82
C LYS A 11 -2.41 -21.27 12.69
N LYS A 12 -3.15 -22.29 12.21
CA LYS A 12 -2.58 -23.62 11.94
C LYS A 12 -1.96 -23.73 10.55
N LEU A 13 -2.25 -22.81 9.64
CA LEU A 13 -1.72 -22.84 8.27
C LEU A 13 -0.26 -22.46 8.25
N ASP A 14 0.52 -23.20 7.46
CA ASP A 14 1.90 -22.85 7.13
C ASP A 14 1.90 -21.84 5.99
N CYS A 15 2.40 -20.65 6.24
CA CYS A 15 2.50 -19.60 5.23
C CYS A 15 3.93 -19.39 4.71
N GLY A 16 4.90 -20.21 5.13
CA GLY A 16 6.31 -20.02 4.79
C GLY A 16 6.93 -21.10 3.92
N SER A 17 6.48 -22.36 3.99
CA SER A 17 7.10 -23.48 3.27
C SER A 17 7.18 -23.27 1.75
N TRP A 18 6.24 -22.57 1.14
CA TRP A 18 6.24 -22.24 -0.28
C TRP A 18 7.41 -21.32 -0.69
N PHE A 19 7.92 -20.55 0.26
CA PHE A 19 9.04 -19.64 0.02
C PHE A 19 10.40 -20.34 0.17
N GLY A 20 10.48 -21.36 1.03
CA GLY A 20 11.68 -22.17 1.22
C GLY A 20 11.66 -22.96 2.52
N ALA A 21 12.48 -24.02 2.61
CA ALA A 21 12.54 -24.92 3.75
C ALA A 21 12.85 -24.21 5.09
N SER A 22 13.64 -23.14 5.06
CA SER A 22 13.97 -22.33 6.23
C SER A 22 12.77 -21.60 6.83
N TRP A 23 11.69 -21.44 6.08
CA TRP A 23 10.46 -20.74 6.46
C TRP A 23 9.32 -21.70 6.78
N LYS A 24 9.62 -22.99 6.89
CA LYS A 24 8.64 -24.00 7.26
C LYS A 24 8.08 -23.70 8.65
N ASN A 25 6.76 -23.86 8.79
CA ASN A 25 5.98 -23.60 10.00
C ASN A 25 5.78 -22.11 10.36
N GLU A 26 6.18 -21.17 9.50
CA GLU A 26 5.75 -19.77 9.67
C GLU A 26 4.23 -19.68 9.65
N ARG A 27 3.67 -18.87 10.53
CA ARG A 27 2.24 -18.71 10.72
C ARG A 27 1.76 -17.36 10.24
N ILE A 28 0.50 -17.27 9.84
CA ILE A 28 -0.12 -15.99 9.47
C ILE A 28 -0.13 -15.09 10.72
N PRO A 29 0.55 -13.93 10.69
CA PRO A 29 0.55 -13.01 11.82
C PRO A 29 -0.78 -12.27 11.94
N GLU A 30 -1.17 -11.91 13.15
CA GLU A 30 -2.19 -10.91 13.39
C GLU A 30 -1.61 -9.50 13.22
N LEU A 31 -2.46 -8.53 12.89
CA LEU A 31 -2.00 -7.15 12.69
C LEU A 31 -1.27 -6.61 13.93
N LYS A 32 -1.79 -6.88 15.13
CA LYS A 32 -1.15 -6.47 16.40
C LYS A 32 0.27 -7.03 16.57
N GLU A 33 0.53 -8.25 16.06
CA GLU A 33 1.86 -8.85 16.10
C GLU A 33 2.82 -8.09 15.17
N VAL A 34 2.36 -7.72 13.97
CA VAL A 34 3.14 -6.93 13.01
C VAL A 34 3.43 -5.53 13.55
N LEU A 35 2.42 -4.84 14.07
CA LEU A 35 2.55 -3.50 14.63
C LEU A 35 3.57 -3.47 15.79
N ARG A 36 3.54 -4.48 16.66
CA ARG A 36 4.48 -4.58 17.80
C ARG A 36 5.95 -4.62 17.39
N PHE A 37 6.25 -5.18 16.21
CA PHE A 37 7.62 -5.31 15.69
C PHE A 37 7.98 -4.24 14.66
N LEU A 38 7.14 -3.25 14.42
CA LEU A 38 7.42 -2.18 13.47
C LEU A 38 8.58 -1.29 14.00
N PRO A 39 9.72 -1.21 13.28
CA PRO A 39 10.83 -0.35 13.70
C PRO A 39 10.44 1.14 13.60
N ILE A 40 10.97 1.96 14.50
CA ILE A 40 10.67 3.41 14.61
C ILE A 40 10.92 4.17 13.28
N ASN A 41 11.89 3.72 12.49
CA ASN A 41 12.29 4.38 11.24
C ASN A 41 11.72 3.71 9.98
N LYS A 42 10.65 2.91 10.13
CA LYS A 42 9.98 2.23 9.02
C LYS A 42 8.51 2.61 8.97
N GLU A 43 7.97 2.62 7.76
CA GLU A 43 6.54 2.77 7.53
C GLU A 43 5.92 1.39 7.20
N LEU A 44 4.69 1.20 7.62
CA LEU A 44 3.90 0.00 7.34
C LEU A 44 2.74 0.37 6.41
N PHE A 45 2.69 -0.28 5.25
CA PHE A 45 1.53 -0.22 4.36
C PHE A 45 0.56 -1.36 4.72
N ILE A 46 -0.66 -1.02 5.07
CA ILE A 46 -1.73 -1.98 5.41
C ILE A 46 -2.76 -1.98 4.29
N GLU A 47 -2.81 -3.08 3.52
CA GLU A 47 -3.82 -3.22 2.47
C GLU A 47 -5.12 -3.80 3.03
N VAL A 48 -6.21 -3.02 2.94
CA VAL A 48 -7.55 -3.45 3.28
C VAL A 48 -8.23 -4.02 2.04
N LYS A 49 -8.47 -5.35 2.04
CA LYS A 49 -9.07 -6.11 0.93
C LYS A 49 -10.57 -6.40 1.14
N THR A 50 -11.16 -5.85 2.18
CA THR A 50 -12.58 -5.94 2.49
C THR A 50 -13.21 -4.55 2.47
N LYS A 51 -14.53 -4.48 2.68
CA LYS A 51 -15.26 -3.22 2.73
C LYS A 51 -15.06 -2.49 4.06
N GLU A 52 -15.72 -1.35 4.21
CA GLU A 52 -15.55 -0.39 5.31
C GLU A 52 -15.95 -0.91 6.70
N GLU A 53 -16.65 -2.02 6.79
CA GLU A 53 -17.05 -2.62 8.07
C GLU A 53 -15.85 -3.04 8.94
N ILE A 54 -14.68 -3.28 8.31
CA ILE A 54 -13.43 -3.61 9.02
C ILE A 54 -12.79 -2.39 9.69
N VAL A 55 -13.12 -1.17 9.26
CA VAL A 55 -12.41 0.05 9.66
C VAL A 55 -12.40 0.28 11.17
N PRO A 56 -13.50 0.12 11.93
CA PRO A 56 -13.48 0.28 13.37
C PRO A 56 -12.49 -0.66 14.07
N PHE A 57 -12.39 -1.90 13.60
CA PHE A 57 -11.47 -2.92 14.15
C PHE A 57 -10.02 -2.58 13.80
N LEU A 58 -9.75 -2.18 12.55
CA LEU A 58 -8.43 -1.73 12.12
C LEU A 58 -7.94 -0.55 12.95
N LEU A 59 -8.76 0.48 13.10
CA LEU A 59 -8.42 1.67 13.87
C LEU A 59 -8.19 1.36 15.34
N LYS A 60 -8.96 0.44 15.91
CA LYS A 60 -8.74 -0.04 17.28
C LYS A 60 -7.38 -0.70 17.43
N GLU A 61 -7.02 -1.65 16.55
CA GLU A 61 -5.71 -2.32 16.59
C GLU A 61 -4.54 -1.33 16.43
N ILE A 62 -4.65 -0.36 15.53
CA ILE A 62 -3.63 0.68 15.36
C ILE A 62 -3.51 1.53 16.64
N ASN A 63 -4.61 1.99 17.21
CA ASN A 63 -4.61 2.80 18.42
C ASN A 63 -4.03 2.05 19.63
N ASP A 64 -4.42 0.79 19.81
CA ASP A 64 -3.98 -0.04 20.93
C ASP A 64 -2.49 -0.43 20.82
N SER A 65 -1.91 -0.36 19.64
CA SER A 65 -0.49 -0.68 19.39
C SER A 65 0.48 0.40 19.88
N HIS A 66 0.01 1.64 20.09
CA HIS A 66 0.84 2.82 20.39
C HIS A 66 1.91 3.16 19.32
N VAL A 67 1.80 2.61 18.12
CA VAL A 67 2.65 2.96 16.99
C VAL A 67 2.32 4.40 16.55
N ASP A 68 3.33 5.16 16.17
CA ASP A 68 3.11 6.49 15.60
C ASP A 68 2.28 6.37 14.31
N MET A 69 1.12 7.04 14.27
CA MET A 69 0.23 7.01 13.12
C MET A 69 0.89 7.50 11.83
N ASN A 70 1.95 8.32 11.93
CA ASN A 70 2.75 8.73 10.78
C ASN A 70 3.53 7.58 10.14
N GLN A 71 3.73 6.47 10.85
CA GLN A 71 4.34 5.26 10.31
C GLN A 71 3.33 4.35 9.59
N ILE A 72 2.05 4.69 9.59
CA ILE A 72 0.99 3.88 9.00
C ILE A 72 0.45 4.53 7.73
N THR A 73 0.43 3.76 6.66
CA THR A 73 -0.28 4.10 5.43
C THR A 73 -1.29 2.98 5.11
N VAL A 74 -2.56 3.32 5.09
CA VAL A 74 -3.61 2.36 4.68
C VAL A 74 -3.85 2.48 3.18
N ILE A 75 -3.91 1.35 2.50
CA ILE A 75 -4.18 1.28 1.07
C ILE A 75 -5.39 0.38 0.80
N SER A 76 -6.21 0.72 -0.18
CA SER A 76 -7.37 -0.09 -0.55
C SER A 76 -7.87 0.26 -1.96
N PHE A 77 -8.43 -0.74 -2.66
CA PHE A 77 -9.22 -0.54 -3.87
C PHE A 77 -10.63 0.01 -3.57
N TYR A 78 -11.08 -0.09 -2.32
CA TYR A 78 -12.39 0.39 -1.91
C TYR A 78 -12.29 1.84 -1.44
N SER A 79 -12.76 2.77 -2.27
CA SER A 79 -12.77 4.21 -1.95
C SER A 79 -13.50 4.52 -0.64
N LYS A 80 -14.53 3.74 -0.31
CA LYS A 80 -15.30 3.88 0.92
C LYS A 80 -14.49 3.57 2.18
N VAL A 81 -13.56 2.62 2.11
CA VAL A 81 -12.59 2.34 3.20
C VAL A 81 -11.73 3.57 3.48
N ILE A 82 -11.14 4.15 2.42
CA ILE A 82 -10.31 5.35 2.53
C ILE A 82 -11.12 6.52 3.11
N GLU A 83 -12.31 6.78 2.56
CA GLU A 83 -13.21 7.84 3.04
C GLU A 83 -13.53 7.68 4.53
N THR A 84 -13.87 6.44 4.95
CA THR A 84 -14.26 6.15 6.34
C THR A 84 -13.09 6.37 7.30
N ILE A 85 -11.88 5.93 6.95
CA ILE A 85 -10.67 6.17 7.76
C ILE A 85 -10.39 7.67 7.85
N LYS A 86 -10.38 8.38 6.72
CA LYS A 86 -10.08 9.82 6.68
C LYS A 86 -11.11 10.67 7.42
N LYS A 87 -12.36 10.20 7.55
CA LYS A 87 -13.37 10.84 8.39
C LYS A 87 -13.14 10.60 9.90
N SER A 88 -12.68 9.41 10.26
CA SER A 88 -12.51 8.99 11.66
C SER A 88 -11.16 9.44 12.23
N VAL A 89 -10.08 9.26 11.50
CA VAL A 89 -8.70 9.56 11.91
C VAL A 89 -7.94 10.18 10.73
N PRO A 90 -8.09 11.51 10.52
CA PRO A 90 -7.50 12.21 9.35
C PRO A 90 -5.97 12.13 9.27
N GLN A 91 -5.29 11.86 10.38
CA GLN A 91 -3.82 11.78 10.48
C GLN A 91 -3.25 10.55 9.79
N ILE A 92 -3.99 9.43 9.73
CA ILE A 92 -3.52 8.23 9.04
C ILE A 92 -3.45 8.52 7.54
N LYS A 93 -2.29 8.29 6.94
CA LYS A 93 -2.12 8.36 5.49
C LYS A 93 -2.95 7.28 4.80
N CYS A 94 -3.64 7.64 3.74
CA CYS A 94 -4.50 6.72 2.99
C CYS A 94 -4.33 6.89 1.49
N ASN A 95 -4.02 5.80 0.76
CA ASN A 95 -3.90 5.85 -0.69
C ASN A 95 -4.95 4.94 -1.35
N LEU A 96 -5.61 5.47 -2.37
CA LEU A 96 -6.52 4.70 -3.22
C LEU A 96 -5.72 3.83 -4.18
N LEU A 97 -5.97 2.53 -4.19
CA LEU A 97 -5.37 1.62 -5.18
C LEU A 97 -6.15 1.68 -6.49
N ILE A 98 -5.40 1.71 -7.60
CA ILE A 98 -5.95 1.67 -8.96
C ILE A 98 -5.22 0.63 -9.80
N ALA A 99 -5.99 -0.09 -10.64
CA ALA A 99 -5.48 -1.02 -11.64
C ALA A 99 -6.03 -0.65 -13.03
N PHE A 100 -5.26 -0.98 -14.06
CA PHE A 100 -5.56 -0.58 -15.45
C PHE A 100 -6.15 -1.71 -16.29
N GLU A 101 -6.30 -2.93 -15.72
CA GLU A 101 -6.61 -4.16 -16.47
C GLU A 101 -7.97 -4.14 -17.17
N HIS A 102 -8.93 -3.37 -16.67
CA HIS A 102 -10.32 -3.46 -17.15
C HIS A 102 -10.87 -2.17 -17.75
N ASN A 103 -10.28 -1.02 -17.49
CA ASN A 103 -10.76 0.25 -18.01
C ASN A 103 -9.64 1.30 -18.10
N LYS A 104 -9.70 2.13 -19.13
CA LYS A 104 -8.90 3.35 -19.20
C LYS A 104 -9.31 4.28 -18.06
N ILE A 105 -8.35 4.70 -17.25
CA ILE A 105 -8.61 5.61 -16.15
C ILE A 105 -8.90 7.01 -16.69
N ASP A 106 -10.08 7.51 -16.34
CA ASP A 106 -10.48 8.89 -16.56
C ASP A 106 -9.81 9.75 -15.48
N MET A 107 -8.90 10.63 -15.90
CA MET A 107 -8.07 11.43 -15.02
C MET A 107 -8.87 12.44 -14.19
N ASP A 108 -9.88 13.06 -14.80
CA ASP A 108 -10.69 14.05 -14.09
C ASP A 108 -11.51 13.37 -13.00
N LYS A 109 -12.15 12.25 -13.34
CA LYS A 109 -12.89 11.44 -12.35
C LYS A 109 -12.01 10.91 -11.24
N LEU A 110 -10.77 10.45 -11.54
CA LEU A 110 -9.82 10.02 -10.51
C LEU A 110 -9.45 11.18 -9.60
N SER A 111 -9.12 12.34 -10.18
CA SER A 111 -8.74 13.55 -9.43
C SER A 111 -9.88 14.01 -8.51
N ASP A 112 -11.10 14.01 -8.99
CA ASP A 112 -12.26 14.39 -8.20
C ASP A 112 -12.54 13.36 -7.09
N LEU A 113 -12.43 12.07 -7.39
CA LEU A 113 -12.60 11.01 -6.42
C LEU A 113 -11.59 11.12 -5.27
N VAL A 114 -10.29 11.24 -5.56
CA VAL A 114 -9.25 11.30 -4.51
C VAL A 114 -9.39 12.55 -3.64
N LYS A 115 -9.85 13.68 -4.21
CA LYS A 115 -10.19 14.88 -3.42
C LYS A 115 -11.41 14.64 -2.54
N MET A 116 -12.47 14.08 -3.10
CA MET A 116 -13.74 13.82 -2.40
C MET A 116 -13.55 12.91 -1.17
N ILE A 117 -12.82 11.80 -1.34
CA ILE A 117 -12.54 10.85 -0.24
C ILE A 117 -11.38 11.29 0.66
N LYS A 118 -10.75 12.43 0.37
CA LYS A 118 -9.57 12.98 1.07
C LYS A 118 -8.38 12.03 1.10
N ALA A 119 -8.20 11.18 0.07
CA ALA A 119 -7.02 10.33 -0.04
C ALA A 119 -5.74 11.19 -0.09
N ASP A 120 -4.67 10.72 0.53
CA ASP A 120 -3.36 11.41 0.52
C ASP A 120 -2.60 11.12 -0.78
N GLY A 121 -2.91 9.98 -1.42
CA GLY A 121 -2.28 9.59 -2.68
C GLY A 121 -3.00 8.46 -3.40
N VAL A 122 -2.34 7.97 -4.43
CA VAL A 122 -2.77 6.85 -5.28
C VAL A 122 -1.68 5.79 -5.34
N GLY A 123 -2.05 4.53 -5.14
CA GLY A 123 -1.19 3.38 -5.41
C GLY A 123 -1.57 2.76 -6.76
N ALA A 124 -0.78 3.01 -7.79
CA ALA A 124 -1.08 2.61 -9.15
C ALA A 124 -0.39 1.29 -9.54
N GLN A 125 -1.09 0.44 -10.27
CA GLN A 125 -0.50 -0.74 -10.88
C GLN A 125 0.62 -0.35 -11.85
N ASN A 126 1.71 -1.12 -11.87
CA ASN A 126 2.77 -1.02 -12.88
C ASN A 126 2.20 -1.39 -14.26
N HIS A 127 1.83 -0.40 -15.02
CA HIS A 127 1.19 -0.52 -16.31
C HIS A 127 1.66 0.59 -17.27
N GLN A 128 1.59 0.35 -18.58
CA GLN A 128 1.98 1.34 -19.59
C GLN A 128 1.18 2.64 -19.50
N ASP A 129 -0.08 2.57 -19.07
CA ASP A 129 -0.97 3.72 -18.90
C ASP A 129 -0.62 4.58 -17.67
N LEU A 130 0.23 4.08 -16.76
CA LEU A 130 0.85 4.90 -15.71
C LEU A 130 1.95 5.76 -16.34
N ASN A 131 1.55 6.79 -17.06
CA ASN A 131 2.45 7.70 -17.77
C ASN A 131 2.77 8.95 -16.94
N GLY A 132 3.69 9.76 -17.45
CA GLY A 132 4.12 10.99 -16.78
C GLY A 132 3.02 12.05 -16.62
N ASP A 133 2.02 12.07 -17.51
CA ASP A 133 0.92 13.04 -17.44
C ASP A 133 -0.02 12.72 -16.27
N LEU A 134 -0.33 11.43 -16.06
CA LEU A 134 -1.10 10.97 -14.92
C LEU A 134 -0.40 11.33 -13.61
N ILE A 135 0.89 10.99 -13.50
CA ILE A 135 1.69 11.29 -12.31
C ILE A 135 1.72 12.80 -12.05
N LYS A 136 2.04 13.60 -13.05
CA LYS A 136 2.07 15.06 -12.93
C LYS A 136 0.72 15.67 -12.54
N SER A 137 -0.38 15.12 -13.06
CA SER A 137 -1.72 15.61 -12.74
C SER A 137 -2.08 15.37 -11.26
N LEU A 138 -1.73 14.21 -10.70
CA LEU A 138 -1.90 13.93 -9.28
C LEU A 138 -0.99 14.80 -8.42
N ASN A 139 0.29 14.96 -8.79
CA ASN A 139 1.24 15.80 -8.07
C ASN A 139 0.80 17.28 -8.05
N LYS A 140 0.21 17.80 -9.14
CA LYS A 140 -0.34 19.18 -9.20
C LYS A 140 -1.44 19.44 -8.17
N ILE A 141 -2.15 18.40 -7.74
CA ILE A 141 -3.18 18.49 -6.70
C ILE A 141 -2.68 18.00 -5.33
N ASN A 142 -1.35 17.94 -5.15
CA ASN A 142 -0.67 17.49 -3.93
C ASN A 142 -1.08 16.08 -3.48
N LYS A 143 -1.19 15.14 -4.44
CA LYS A 143 -1.42 13.72 -4.16
C LYS A 143 -0.18 12.92 -4.51
N SER A 144 0.31 12.14 -3.54
CA SER A 144 1.43 11.22 -3.77
C SER A 144 1.06 10.10 -4.74
N VAL A 145 2.05 9.61 -5.46
CA VAL A 145 1.88 8.50 -6.41
C VAL A 145 2.86 7.38 -6.06
N HIS A 146 2.32 6.21 -5.78
CA HIS A 146 3.06 4.99 -5.48
C HIS A 146 2.80 3.97 -6.57
N VAL A 147 3.79 3.16 -6.93
CA VAL A 147 3.63 2.14 -7.99
C VAL A 147 3.89 0.73 -7.46
N TRP A 148 3.06 -0.23 -7.85
CA TRP A 148 3.12 -1.66 -7.51
C TRP A 148 2.80 -2.54 -8.71
N THR A 149 3.43 -3.68 -8.96
CA THR A 149 4.65 -4.16 -8.33
C THR A 149 5.78 -4.04 -9.34
N VAL A 150 6.87 -3.38 -9.01
CA VAL A 150 8.01 -3.13 -9.91
C VAL A 150 9.20 -3.98 -9.51
N ASN A 151 9.55 -4.98 -10.33
CA ASN A 151 10.65 -5.91 -10.08
C ASN A 151 11.84 -5.74 -11.04
N SER A 152 11.77 -4.74 -11.92
CA SER A 152 12.82 -4.41 -12.90
C SER A 152 13.51 -3.10 -12.52
N ARG A 153 14.85 -3.10 -12.54
CA ARG A 153 15.67 -1.91 -12.31
C ARG A 153 15.34 -0.78 -13.27
N LYS A 154 15.26 -1.10 -14.58
CA LYS A 154 14.95 -0.13 -15.63
C LYS A 154 13.58 0.50 -15.45
N GLN A 155 12.57 -0.27 -15.02
CA GLN A 155 11.25 0.29 -14.74
C GLN A 155 11.27 1.15 -13.48
N ALA A 156 12.04 0.78 -12.45
CA ALA A 156 12.19 1.57 -11.24
C ALA A 156 12.80 2.95 -11.53
N GLU A 157 13.89 3.01 -12.31
CA GLU A 157 14.48 4.26 -12.79
C GLU A 157 13.44 5.12 -13.52
N LEU A 158 12.78 4.53 -14.52
CA LEU A 158 11.80 5.25 -15.35
C LEU A 158 10.67 5.86 -14.52
N TYR A 159 10.21 5.17 -13.49
CA TYR A 159 9.16 5.69 -12.62
C TYR A 159 9.66 6.81 -11.71
N LEU A 160 10.86 6.70 -11.14
CA LEU A 160 11.46 7.77 -10.35
C LEU A 160 11.69 9.04 -11.19
N GLU A 161 12.20 8.90 -12.43
CA GLU A 161 12.35 10.00 -13.38
C GLU A 161 11.00 10.68 -13.69
N LYS A 162 9.90 9.93 -13.68
CA LYS A 162 8.55 10.47 -13.84
C LYS A 162 8.00 11.16 -12.60
N GLY A 163 8.69 11.07 -11.45
CA GLY A 163 8.33 11.77 -10.21
C GLY A 163 7.32 11.02 -9.35
N ILE A 164 7.43 9.69 -9.26
CA ILE A 164 6.69 8.92 -8.25
C ILE A 164 7.36 9.03 -6.88
N ASP A 165 6.58 8.83 -5.82
CA ASP A 165 7.04 8.96 -4.44
C ASP A 165 7.61 7.65 -3.88
N SER A 166 7.08 6.49 -4.29
CA SER A 166 7.61 5.19 -3.86
C SER A 166 7.28 4.02 -4.78
N ILE A 167 8.04 2.95 -4.62
CA ILE A 167 7.93 1.71 -5.38
C ILE A 167 7.70 0.54 -4.44
N THR A 168 6.65 -0.25 -4.69
CA THR A 168 6.47 -1.58 -4.10
C THR A 168 7.13 -2.63 -5.00
N THR A 169 7.99 -3.46 -4.41
CA THR A 169 8.74 -4.50 -5.13
C THR A 169 8.88 -5.78 -4.32
N ASN A 170 8.93 -6.92 -5.01
CA ASN A 170 9.29 -8.22 -4.41
C ASN A 170 10.82 -8.39 -4.26
N LYS A 171 11.62 -7.42 -4.74
CA LYS A 171 13.08 -7.48 -4.76
C LYS A 171 13.70 -6.23 -4.13
N PRO A 172 13.42 -5.91 -2.85
CA PRO A 172 13.75 -4.61 -2.26
C PRO A 172 15.26 -4.32 -2.27
N ILE A 173 16.09 -5.26 -1.87
CA ILE A 173 17.56 -5.11 -1.88
C ILE A 173 18.08 -4.90 -3.30
N TYR A 174 17.58 -5.68 -4.26
CA TYR A 174 18.01 -5.61 -5.66
C TYR A 174 17.68 -4.27 -6.31
N ILE A 175 16.49 -3.73 -6.04
CA ILE A 175 16.07 -2.43 -6.57
C ILE A 175 16.82 -1.30 -5.84
N ARG A 176 16.86 -1.32 -4.50
CA ARG A 176 17.53 -0.29 -3.70
C ARG A 176 18.99 -0.10 -4.08
N ASN A 177 19.79 -1.19 -4.08
CA ASN A 177 21.22 -1.13 -4.42
C ASN A 177 21.47 -0.57 -5.83
N HIS A 178 20.50 -0.70 -6.74
CA HIS A 178 20.61 -0.12 -8.06
C HIS A 178 20.34 1.38 -8.06
N LEU A 179 19.29 1.82 -7.40
CA LEU A 179 18.90 3.23 -7.33
C LEU A 179 19.92 4.06 -6.54
N GLU A 180 20.47 3.52 -5.46
CA GLU A 180 21.54 4.18 -4.69
C GLU A 180 22.80 4.45 -5.55
N LYS A 181 23.18 3.51 -6.44
CA LYS A 181 24.29 3.71 -7.38
C LYS A 181 24.07 4.81 -8.37
N LEU A 182 22.81 5.14 -8.65
CA LEU A 182 22.42 6.21 -9.58
C LEU A 182 22.13 7.53 -8.87
N ASN A 183 22.27 7.60 -7.53
CA ASN A 183 21.84 8.71 -6.68
C ASN A 183 20.35 9.07 -6.86
N LEU A 184 19.52 8.06 -7.09
CA LEU A 184 18.07 8.17 -7.28
C LEU A 184 17.27 7.59 -6.10
N SER A 185 17.86 7.49 -4.93
CA SER A 185 17.21 6.92 -3.73
C SER A 185 16.60 7.98 -2.82
#